data_1725961e7e1ce5a3f6bdecc5e3526902
#
_entry.id   1725961e7e1ce5a3f6bdecc5e3526902
#
_cell.length_a   1.000
_cell.length_b   1.000
_cell.length_c   1.000
_cell.angle_alpha   90.00
_cell.angle_beta   90.00
_cell.angle_gamma   90.00
#
_symmetry.space_group_name_H-M   'P 1'
#
loop_
_entity.id
_entity.type
_entity.pdbx_description
1 polymer ?
#
loop_
_entity_poly.entity_id
_entity_poly.type
_entity_poly.pdbx_seq_one_letter_code
_entity_poly.pdbx_strand_id
1 'polypeptide(L)'
;KAGIDFYLAYSPERIMTGYSISRYKEFPKLVGGINKESTEKAFEVYKKFSRPIRVSSARAAELAKVAEGIYRDVNIALANELYRVAGHYNVDFWEMKEAAKHQYCNILEPGNVGGHCIPVYPWFLINEINVPLIKAARALNEGMVNYYFEKIKDIVKNNGKMVGVIGLSYREGVKEKAYSRSIAMIRLLKKKGYEVYGLDPLYSKEEIENNFNVRYLSDFGKMDAIIVMNKLPEYKGKLMKIKNRVVDVKNMLK
;
A
#
# COMPACT_ATOMS: atom_id res chain seq x y z
N LYS A 1 -30.26 -7.68 -26.11
CA LYS A 1 -29.21 -8.67 -25.87
C LYS A 1 -27.86 -8.09 -26.21
N ALA A 2 -26.89 -8.15 -25.29
CA ALA A 2 -25.55 -7.62 -25.51
C ALA A 2 -24.89 -8.32 -26.72
N GLY A 3 -24.21 -7.52 -27.57
CA GLY A 3 -23.59 -7.98 -28.80
C GLY A 3 -24.54 -8.12 -29.99
N ILE A 4 -25.87 -7.89 -29.80
CA ILE A 4 -26.90 -7.86 -30.84
C ILE A 4 -27.58 -6.50 -30.81
N ASP A 5 -28.22 -6.14 -29.70
CA ASP A 5 -29.01 -4.90 -29.57
C ASP A 5 -28.15 -3.70 -29.12
N PHE A 6 -27.02 -3.96 -28.47
CA PHE A 6 -26.07 -2.97 -28.03
C PHE A 6 -24.64 -3.54 -27.92
N TYR A 7 -23.64 -2.65 -28.03
CA TYR A 7 -22.24 -3.00 -27.84
C TYR A 7 -21.89 -3.02 -26.36
N LEU A 8 -21.18 -4.05 -25.92
CA LEU A 8 -20.72 -4.15 -24.54
C LEU A 8 -19.22 -4.46 -24.51
N ALA A 9 -18.46 -3.62 -23.81
CA ALA A 9 -17.04 -3.80 -23.62
C ALA A 9 -16.63 -3.44 -22.19
N TYR A 10 -15.56 -4.04 -21.73
CA TYR A 10 -14.89 -3.71 -20.48
C TYR A 10 -13.61 -2.94 -20.75
N SER A 11 -13.41 -1.85 -20.02
CA SER A 11 -12.16 -1.08 -20.03
C SER A 11 -11.82 -0.69 -18.60
N PRO A 12 -10.84 -1.36 -17.96
CA PRO A 12 -10.52 -1.13 -16.56
C PRO A 12 -9.95 0.26 -16.32
N GLU A 13 -10.28 0.83 -15.17
CA GLU A 13 -9.66 2.07 -14.73
C GLU A 13 -8.25 1.80 -14.16
N ARG A 14 -7.28 2.62 -14.60
CA ARG A 14 -5.86 2.54 -14.21
C ARG A 14 -5.36 3.84 -13.59
N ILE A 15 -6.25 4.79 -13.33
CA ILE A 15 -5.92 6.10 -12.74
C ILE A 15 -5.58 5.93 -11.26
N MET A 16 -4.57 6.66 -10.82
CA MET A 16 -4.19 6.72 -9.41
C MET A 16 -5.01 7.81 -8.69
N THR A 17 -5.59 7.48 -7.55
CA THR A 17 -6.26 8.45 -6.66
C THR A 17 -5.34 9.64 -6.37
N GLY A 18 -5.86 10.85 -6.47
CA GLY A 18 -5.09 12.10 -6.30
C GLY A 18 -4.44 12.65 -7.58
N TYR A 19 -4.39 11.85 -8.68
CA TYR A 19 -3.76 12.24 -9.95
C TYR A 19 -4.66 11.98 -11.16
N SER A 20 -5.97 11.95 -10.97
CA SER A 20 -6.93 11.44 -11.96
C SER A 20 -6.90 12.16 -13.29
N ILE A 21 -6.75 13.47 -13.29
CA ILE A 21 -6.76 14.29 -14.53
C ILE A 21 -5.34 14.40 -15.11
N SER A 22 -4.36 14.73 -14.28
CA SER A 22 -2.98 15.01 -14.71
C SER A 22 -2.29 13.79 -15.35
N ARG A 23 -2.61 12.58 -14.88
CA ARG A 23 -1.98 11.33 -15.31
C ARG A 23 -2.86 10.42 -16.15
N TYR A 24 -4.01 10.93 -16.64
CA TYR A 24 -4.97 10.13 -17.39
C TYR A 24 -4.38 9.47 -18.65
N LYS A 25 -3.45 10.15 -19.34
CA LYS A 25 -2.82 9.68 -20.57
C LYS A 25 -1.56 8.82 -20.35
N GLU A 26 -1.09 8.68 -19.11
CA GLU A 26 0.13 7.90 -18.82
C GLU A 26 -0.03 6.40 -19.11
N PHE A 27 -1.19 5.87 -18.78
CA PHE A 27 -1.46 4.45 -18.89
C PHE A 27 -2.38 4.17 -20.08
N PRO A 28 -2.03 3.21 -20.94
CA PRO A 28 -2.92 2.82 -22.01
C PRO A 28 -4.22 2.21 -21.45
N LYS A 29 -5.34 2.55 -22.07
CA LYS A 29 -6.64 1.96 -21.74
C LYS A 29 -6.79 0.61 -22.41
N LEU A 30 -6.98 -0.45 -21.63
CA LEU A 30 -7.33 -1.76 -22.19
C LEU A 30 -8.80 -1.73 -22.61
N VAL A 31 -9.10 -2.25 -23.80
CA VAL A 31 -10.47 -2.32 -24.30
C VAL A 31 -10.74 -3.73 -24.81
N GLY A 32 -11.64 -4.44 -24.17
CA GLY A 32 -12.08 -5.78 -24.54
C GLY A 32 -13.59 -5.89 -24.57
N GLY A 33 -14.18 -6.17 -25.72
CA GLY A 33 -15.61 -6.40 -25.90
C GLY A 33 -16.01 -7.85 -25.68
N ILE A 34 -17.31 -8.08 -25.57
CA ILE A 34 -17.87 -9.45 -25.58
C ILE A 34 -17.78 -10.09 -26.95
N ASN A 35 -17.59 -9.29 -28.01
CA ASN A 35 -17.28 -9.70 -29.37
C ASN A 35 -16.37 -8.65 -30.03
N LYS A 36 -15.87 -8.95 -31.24
CA LYS A 36 -14.97 -8.08 -31.98
C LYS A 36 -15.57 -6.70 -32.25
N GLU A 37 -16.83 -6.66 -32.65
CA GLU A 37 -17.52 -5.41 -32.99
C GLU A 37 -17.65 -4.48 -31.75
N SER A 38 -18.02 -5.04 -30.61
CA SER A 38 -18.06 -4.29 -29.34
C SER A 38 -16.67 -3.75 -28.94
N THR A 39 -15.60 -4.52 -29.21
CA THR A 39 -14.23 -4.05 -28.99
C THR A 39 -13.92 -2.84 -29.87
N GLU A 40 -14.21 -2.92 -31.18
CA GLU A 40 -13.93 -1.82 -32.12
C GLU A 40 -14.72 -0.56 -31.78
N LYS A 41 -16.01 -0.68 -31.48
CA LYS A 41 -16.84 0.48 -31.09
C LYS A 41 -16.32 1.18 -29.84
N ALA A 42 -15.98 0.42 -28.81
CA ALA A 42 -15.39 0.97 -27.60
C ALA A 42 -14.00 1.58 -27.84
N PHE A 43 -13.16 0.91 -28.66
CA PHE A 43 -11.85 1.44 -29.03
C PHE A 43 -11.95 2.80 -29.71
N GLU A 44 -12.85 2.99 -30.69
CA GLU A 44 -13.03 4.27 -31.39
C GLU A 44 -13.50 5.39 -30.43
N VAL A 45 -14.27 5.06 -29.40
CA VAL A 45 -14.64 6.03 -28.35
C VAL A 45 -13.41 6.43 -27.53
N TYR A 46 -12.66 5.46 -27.02
CA TYR A 46 -11.48 5.72 -26.16
C TYR A 46 -10.32 6.41 -26.91
N LYS A 47 -10.16 6.15 -28.22
CA LYS A 47 -9.14 6.76 -29.07
C LYS A 47 -9.23 8.30 -29.11
N LYS A 48 -10.41 8.86 -28.89
CA LYS A 48 -10.63 10.32 -28.90
C LYS A 48 -9.93 11.05 -27.76
N PHE A 49 -9.65 10.35 -26.63
CA PHE A 49 -9.13 11.01 -25.41
C PHE A 49 -8.07 10.22 -24.65
N SER A 50 -7.74 9.00 -25.09
CA SER A 50 -6.74 8.16 -24.43
C SER A 50 -5.89 7.40 -25.46
N ARG A 51 -5.02 6.49 -24.98
CA ARG A 51 -4.26 5.54 -25.81
C ARG A 51 -4.84 4.13 -25.58
N PRO A 52 -5.88 3.71 -26.31
CA PRO A 52 -6.49 2.41 -26.13
C PRO A 52 -5.62 1.30 -26.71
N ILE A 53 -5.64 0.15 -26.04
CA ILE A 53 -5.07 -1.13 -26.52
C ILE A 53 -6.22 -2.13 -26.60
N ARG A 54 -6.37 -2.77 -27.76
CA ARG A 54 -7.31 -3.87 -27.94
C ARG A 54 -6.83 -5.10 -27.23
N VAL A 55 -7.70 -5.77 -26.52
CA VAL A 55 -7.49 -7.11 -25.99
C VAL A 55 -8.57 -8.05 -26.52
N SER A 56 -8.30 -9.35 -26.50
CA SER A 56 -9.13 -10.35 -27.18
C SER A 56 -10.57 -10.46 -26.67
N SER A 57 -10.82 -10.05 -25.42
CA SER A 57 -12.13 -10.15 -24.77
C SER A 57 -12.23 -9.25 -23.54
N ALA A 58 -13.45 -9.03 -23.06
CA ALA A 58 -13.71 -8.38 -21.77
C ALA A 58 -12.98 -9.09 -20.62
N ARG A 59 -13.03 -10.43 -20.60
CA ARG A 59 -12.33 -11.27 -19.61
C ARG A 59 -10.81 -11.06 -19.62
N ALA A 60 -10.20 -10.91 -20.81
CA ALA A 60 -8.77 -10.61 -20.91
C ALA A 60 -8.43 -9.23 -20.31
N ALA A 61 -9.29 -8.23 -20.51
CA ALA A 61 -9.12 -6.91 -19.91
C ALA A 61 -9.28 -6.93 -18.37
N GLU A 62 -10.25 -7.69 -17.86
CA GLU A 62 -10.47 -7.88 -16.42
C GLU A 62 -9.27 -8.56 -15.76
N LEU A 63 -8.81 -9.68 -16.34
CA LEU A 63 -7.69 -10.44 -15.79
C LEU A 63 -6.39 -9.64 -15.83
N ALA A 64 -6.14 -8.87 -16.89
CA ALA A 64 -4.98 -7.98 -16.96
C ALA A 64 -4.98 -6.94 -15.83
N LYS A 65 -6.13 -6.38 -15.50
CA LYS A 65 -6.26 -5.44 -14.37
C LYS A 65 -5.98 -6.09 -13.03
N VAL A 66 -6.51 -7.28 -12.80
CA VAL A 66 -6.27 -8.06 -11.58
C VAL A 66 -4.79 -8.43 -11.48
N ALA A 67 -4.17 -8.87 -12.58
CA ALA A 67 -2.75 -9.24 -12.65
C ALA A 67 -1.82 -8.08 -12.27
N GLU A 68 -2.11 -6.84 -12.67
CA GLU A 68 -1.33 -5.66 -12.27
C GLU A 68 -1.28 -5.47 -10.74
N GLY A 69 -2.42 -5.62 -10.07
CA GLY A 69 -2.49 -5.51 -8.62
C GLY A 69 -1.76 -6.65 -7.92
N ILE A 70 -1.91 -7.88 -8.43
CA ILE A 70 -1.21 -9.07 -7.93
C ILE A 70 0.29 -8.94 -8.12
N TYR A 71 0.75 -8.52 -9.31
CA TYR A 71 2.18 -8.27 -9.56
C TYR A 71 2.78 -7.35 -8.50
N ARG A 72 2.11 -6.25 -8.20
CA ARG A 72 2.57 -5.32 -7.15
C ARG A 72 2.57 -5.95 -5.77
N ASP A 73 1.52 -6.68 -5.40
CA ASP A 73 1.41 -7.30 -4.10
C ASP A 73 2.51 -8.34 -3.86
N VAL A 74 2.77 -9.20 -4.86
CA VAL A 74 3.82 -10.24 -4.79
C VAL A 74 5.22 -9.61 -4.72
N ASN A 75 5.49 -8.57 -5.51
CA ASN A 75 6.80 -7.91 -5.49
C ASN A 75 7.04 -7.10 -4.21
N ILE A 76 5.99 -6.53 -3.59
CA ILE A 76 6.11 -5.92 -2.27
C ILE A 76 6.34 -7.00 -1.20
N ALA A 77 5.68 -8.17 -1.31
CA ALA A 77 5.93 -9.29 -0.40
C ALA A 77 7.39 -9.76 -0.48
N LEU A 78 7.94 -9.90 -1.69
CA LEU A 78 9.36 -10.20 -1.89
C LEU A 78 10.27 -9.13 -1.23
N ALA A 79 9.97 -7.85 -1.42
CA ALA A 79 10.72 -6.76 -0.79
C ALA A 79 10.63 -6.82 0.75
N ASN A 80 9.46 -7.14 1.29
CA ASN A 80 9.25 -7.32 2.72
C ASN A 80 10.04 -8.51 3.28
N GLU A 81 10.10 -9.61 2.55
CA GLU A 81 10.88 -10.79 2.94
C GLU A 81 12.37 -10.48 2.91
N LEU A 82 12.87 -9.87 1.83
CA LEU A 82 14.27 -9.44 1.71
C LEU A 82 14.66 -8.41 2.79
N TYR A 83 13.75 -7.51 3.17
CA TYR A 83 13.95 -6.60 4.29
C TYR A 83 14.16 -7.33 5.62
N ARG A 84 13.41 -8.41 5.86
CA ARG A 84 13.58 -9.26 7.05
C ARG A 84 14.88 -10.04 7.01
N VAL A 85 15.23 -10.58 5.83
CA VAL A 85 16.51 -11.29 5.59
C VAL A 85 17.69 -10.35 5.83
N ALA A 86 17.70 -9.16 5.27
CA ALA A 86 18.74 -8.16 5.48
C ALA A 86 18.92 -7.83 6.99
N GLY A 87 17.80 -7.67 7.71
CA GLY A 87 17.83 -7.46 9.15
C GLY A 87 18.40 -8.64 9.94
N HIS A 88 18.17 -9.88 9.50
CA HIS A 88 18.73 -11.08 10.12
C HIS A 88 20.27 -11.14 9.99
N TYR A 89 20.78 -10.74 8.84
CA TYR A 89 22.22 -10.71 8.57
C TYR A 89 22.90 -9.39 8.98
N ASN A 90 22.19 -8.46 9.63
CA ASN A 90 22.68 -7.11 9.97
C ASN A 90 23.18 -6.31 8.77
N VAL A 91 22.56 -6.51 7.60
CA VAL A 91 22.83 -5.77 6.37
C VAL A 91 21.79 -4.65 6.21
N ASP A 92 22.23 -3.50 5.72
CA ASP A 92 21.31 -2.44 5.35
C ASP A 92 20.52 -2.82 4.08
N PHE A 93 19.22 -3.02 4.22
CA PHE A 93 18.35 -3.36 3.10
C PHE A 93 18.42 -2.34 1.95
N TRP A 94 18.50 -1.06 2.27
CA TRP A 94 18.49 0.00 1.25
C TRP A 94 19.77 0.02 0.44
N GLU A 95 20.91 -0.18 1.09
CA GLU A 95 22.20 -0.37 0.43
C GLU A 95 22.17 -1.64 -0.45
N MET A 96 21.73 -2.76 0.10
CA MET A 96 21.58 -4.02 -0.64
C MET A 96 20.67 -3.86 -1.87
N LYS A 97 19.53 -3.17 -1.71
CA LYS A 97 18.58 -2.92 -2.79
C LYS A 97 19.20 -2.12 -3.94
N GLU A 98 19.92 -1.05 -3.63
CA GLU A 98 20.59 -0.23 -4.66
C GLU A 98 21.76 -0.99 -5.31
N ALA A 99 22.52 -1.78 -4.55
CA ALA A 99 23.61 -2.60 -5.09
C ALA A 99 23.08 -3.72 -6.03
N ALA A 100 21.90 -4.28 -5.74
CA ALA A 100 21.28 -5.29 -6.59
C ALA A 100 20.57 -4.72 -7.82
N LYS A 101 20.47 -3.41 -7.97
CA LYS A 101 19.66 -2.76 -9.00
C LYS A 101 20.34 -2.82 -10.38
N HIS A 102 19.65 -3.41 -11.34
CA HIS A 102 20.02 -3.41 -12.77
C HIS A 102 18.78 -3.65 -13.64
N GLN A 103 18.93 -3.71 -14.96
CA GLN A 103 17.78 -3.81 -15.90
C GLN A 103 16.85 -5.01 -15.64
N TYR A 104 17.36 -6.09 -15.04
CA TYR A 104 16.58 -7.30 -14.72
C TYR A 104 16.21 -7.43 -13.23
N CYS A 105 16.69 -6.50 -12.38
CA CYS A 105 16.42 -6.54 -10.95
C CYS A 105 16.06 -5.14 -10.44
N ASN A 106 14.79 -4.95 -10.07
CA ASN A 106 14.29 -3.73 -9.45
C ASN A 106 13.42 -4.07 -8.24
N ILE A 107 14.07 -4.27 -7.09
CA ILE A 107 13.41 -4.59 -5.83
C ILE A 107 12.56 -3.39 -5.40
N LEU A 108 11.29 -3.63 -5.08
CA LEU A 108 10.40 -2.58 -4.57
C LEU A 108 10.76 -2.15 -3.15
N GLU A 109 10.14 -1.07 -2.69
CA GLU A 109 10.26 -0.67 -1.29
C GLU A 109 9.43 -1.59 -0.39
N PRO A 110 9.98 -2.02 0.76
CA PRO A 110 9.24 -2.79 1.75
C PRO A 110 8.22 -1.89 2.45
N GLY A 111 7.30 -2.50 3.16
CA GLY A 111 6.34 -1.79 3.99
C GLY A 111 4.96 -2.42 4.00
N ASN A 112 4.05 -1.74 4.65
CA ASN A 112 2.67 -2.17 4.75
C ASN A 112 1.91 -1.96 3.44
N VAL A 113 1.12 -2.95 3.05
CA VAL A 113 0.27 -2.89 1.84
C VAL A 113 -1.16 -2.58 2.24
N GLY A 114 -1.57 -1.34 1.98
CA GLY A 114 -2.93 -0.84 2.21
C GLY A 114 -3.61 -0.38 0.92
N GLY A 115 -4.81 0.19 1.06
CA GLY A 115 -5.62 0.73 -0.04
C GLY A 115 -6.59 -0.25 -0.65
N HIS A 116 -7.34 0.23 -1.65
CA HIS A 116 -8.51 -0.47 -2.20
C HIS A 116 -8.17 -1.57 -3.22
N CYS A 117 -7.00 -1.54 -3.83
CA CYS A 117 -6.67 -2.38 -4.99
C CYS A 117 -5.67 -3.48 -4.64
N ILE A 118 -4.45 -3.10 -4.25
CA ILE A 118 -3.33 -4.04 -4.11
C ILE A 118 -3.62 -5.17 -3.12
N PRO A 119 -4.13 -4.91 -1.88
CA PRO A 119 -4.43 -5.98 -0.94
C PRO A 119 -5.73 -6.75 -1.25
N VAL A 120 -6.54 -6.29 -2.20
CA VAL A 120 -7.86 -6.86 -2.51
C VAL A 120 -7.83 -7.77 -3.74
N TYR A 121 -7.15 -7.37 -4.82
CA TYR A 121 -7.15 -8.13 -6.08
C TYR A 121 -6.66 -9.58 -5.95
N PRO A 122 -5.66 -9.91 -5.12
CA PRO A 122 -5.26 -11.29 -4.90
C PRO A 122 -6.42 -12.22 -4.48
N TRP A 123 -7.35 -11.69 -3.67
CA TRP A 123 -8.50 -12.45 -3.16
C TRP A 123 -9.48 -12.88 -4.25
N PHE A 124 -9.56 -12.17 -5.37
CA PHE A 124 -10.37 -12.59 -6.52
C PHE A 124 -9.93 -13.93 -7.08
N LEU A 125 -8.61 -14.22 -7.04
CA LEU A 125 -8.10 -15.50 -7.50
C LEU A 125 -7.96 -16.53 -6.37
N ILE A 126 -7.55 -16.11 -5.17
CA ILE A 126 -7.37 -17.01 -4.02
C ILE A 126 -8.67 -17.74 -3.66
N ASN A 127 -9.82 -17.06 -3.82
CA ASN A 127 -11.13 -17.63 -3.51
C ASN A 127 -11.69 -18.57 -4.59
N GLU A 128 -11.12 -18.54 -5.80
CA GLU A 128 -11.63 -19.31 -6.94
C GLU A 128 -10.75 -20.50 -7.30
N ILE A 129 -9.41 -20.32 -7.25
CA ILE A 129 -8.45 -21.31 -7.73
C ILE A 129 -7.25 -21.44 -6.78
N ASN A 130 -6.52 -22.55 -6.92
CA ASN A 130 -5.29 -22.74 -6.14
C ASN A 130 -4.14 -21.89 -6.71
N VAL A 131 -3.73 -20.86 -5.99
CA VAL A 131 -2.65 -19.91 -6.36
C VAL A 131 -1.67 -19.74 -5.19
N PRO A 132 -0.83 -20.74 -4.91
CA PRO A 132 -0.02 -20.80 -3.67
C PRO A 132 0.93 -19.62 -3.51
N LEU A 133 1.59 -19.16 -4.58
CA LEU A 133 2.49 -18.01 -4.54
C LEU A 133 1.75 -16.72 -4.13
N ILE A 134 0.61 -16.47 -4.75
CA ILE A 134 -0.21 -15.27 -4.48
C ILE A 134 -0.72 -15.31 -3.04
N LYS A 135 -1.17 -16.48 -2.57
CA LYS A 135 -1.64 -16.71 -1.20
C LYS A 135 -0.52 -16.49 -0.18
N ALA A 136 0.68 -17.01 -0.43
CA ALA A 136 1.84 -16.83 0.43
C ALA A 136 2.26 -15.35 0.51
N ALA A 137 2.34 -14.67 -0.64
CA ALA A 137 2.66 -13.24 -0.71
C ALA A 137 1.64 -12.39 0.08
N ARG A 138 0.35 -12.70 -0.06
CA ARG A 138 -0.70 -11.99 0.69
C ARG A 138 -0.57 -12.21 2.19
N ALA A 139 -0.32 -13.43 2.64
CA ALA A 139 -0.10 -13.74 4.05
C ALA A 139 1.14 -13.03 4.62
N LEU A 140 2.23 -12.95 3.86
CA LEU A 140 3.44 -12.23 4.25
C LEU A 140 3.14 -10.73 4.42
N ASN A 141 2.51 -10.10 3.44
CA ASN A 141 2.14 -8.67 3.50
C ASN A 141 1.18 -8.37 4.66
N GLU A 142 0.22 -9.25 4.95
CA GLU A 142 -0.65 -9.14 6.13
C GLU A 142 0.15 -9.25 7.44
N GLY A 143 1.13 -10.11 7.49
CA GLY A 143 1.99 -10.36 8.65
C GLY A 143 2.93 -9.20 9.01
N MET A 144 3.16 -8.25 8.10
CA MET A 144 4.09 -7.13 8.35
C MET A 144 3.66 -6.23 9.52
N VAL A 145 2.38 -6.13 9.80
CA VAL A 145 1.89 -5.40 10.98
C VAL A 145 2.43 -6.03 12.26
N ASN A 146 2.41 -7.37 12.37
CA ASN A 146 2.97 -8.08 13.52
C ASN A 146 4.51 -7.93 13.58
N TYR A 147 5.19 -8.00 12.44
CA TYR A 147 6.64 -7.80 12.38
C TYR A 147 7.07 -6.43 12.93
N TYR A 148 6.39 -5.37 12.53
CA TYR A 148 6.68 -4.03 13.05
C TYR A 148 6.23 -3.86 14.51
N PHE A 149 5.18 -4.55 14.93
CA PHE A 149 4.77 -4.58 16.33
C PHE A 149 5.88 -5.18 17.24
N GLU A 150 6.51 -6.29 16.84
CA GLU A 150 7.62 -6.84 17.62
C GLU A 150 8.80 -5.85 17.72
N LYS A 151 9.12 -5.10 16.66
CA LYS A 151 10.11 -4.01 16.72
C LYS A 151 9.73 -2.90 17.71
N ILE A 152 8.44 -2.54 17.79
CA ILE A 152 7.96 -1.58 18.80
C ILE A 152 8.17 -2.14 20.20
N LYS A 153 7.81 -3.38 20.42
CA LYS A 153 7.95 -4.08 21.71
C LYS A 153 9.40 -4.15 22.15
N ASP A 154 10.36 -4.37 21.23
CA ASP A 154 11.80 -4.38 21.54
C ASP A 154 12.31 -3.00 22.01
N ILE A 155 11.70 -1.92 21.50
CA ILE A 155 12.03 -0.54 21.89
C ILE A 155 11.39 -0.18 23.21
N VAL A 156 10.12 -0.53 23.42
CA VAL A 156 9.36 -0.24 24.65
C VAL A 156 9.78 -1.20 25.77
N LYS A 157 10.87 -0.87 26.44
CA LYS A 157 11.34 -1.61 27.62
C LYS A 157 10.61 -1.11 28.89
N ASN A 158 10.47 -2.02 29.89
CA ASN A 158 10.14 -1.67 31.26
C ASN A 158 8.88 -0.78 31.46
N ASN A 159 7.68 -1.32 31.22
CA ASN A 159 6.39 -0.69 31.51
C ASN A 159 6.00 0.57 30.74
N GLY A 160 6.72 0.94 29.69
CA GLY A 160 6.28 1.97 28.76
C GLY A 160 4.97 1.56 28.07
N LYS A 161 4.05 2.51 27.87
CA LYS A 161 2.73 2.22 27.28
C LYS A 161 2.32 3.19 26.18
N MET A 162 3.02 4.29 26.00
CA MET A 162 2.65 5.35 25.07
C MET A 162 3.32 5.15 23.70
N VAL A 163 2.52 4.83 22.68
CA VAL A 163 3.02 4.60 21.32
C VAL A 163 2.38 5.58 20.34
N GLY A 164 3.23 6.30 19.61
CA GLY A 164 2.82 7.17 18.51
C GLY A 164 2.75 6.42 17.18
N VAL A 165 1.67 6.61 16.42
CA VAL A 165 1.50 6.13 15.03
C VAL A 165 1.44 7.34 14.12
N ILE A 166 2.44 7.51 13.24
CA ILE A 166 2.55 8.64 12.33
C ILE A 166 2.28 8.17 10.90
N GLY A 167 1.41 8.92 10.18
CA GLY A 167 0.92 8.53 8.85
C GLY A 167 -0.26 7.58 8.95
N LEU A 168 -1.46 8.14 9.11
CA LEU A 168 -2.70 7.39 9.35
C LEU A 168 -3.43 7.02 8.06
N SER A 169 -3.20 7.78 6.98
CA SER A 169 -3.70 7.49 5.64
C SER A 169 -3.12 6.19 5.10
N TYR A 170 -3.81 5.57 4.13
CA TYR A 170 -3.28 4.34 3.51
C TYR A 170 -2.01 4.57 2.69
N ARG A 171 -1.77 5.81 2.25
CA ARG A 171 -0.52 6.28 1.60
C ARG A 171 -0.31 7.78 1.75
N GLU A 172 0.88 8.22 1.44
CA GLU A 172 1.32 9.61 1.50
C GLU A 172 0.50 10.53 0.57
N GLY A 173 0.15 11.73 1.05
CA GLY A 173 -0.51 12.78 0.27
C GLY A 173 -1.96 12.51 -0.12
N VAL A 174 -2.58 11.45 0.39
CA VAL A 174 -3.98 11.10 0.09
C VAL A 174 -4.77 10.96 1.39
N LYS A 175 -5.74 11.86 1.61
CA LYS A 175 -6.64 11.84 2.77
C LYS A 175 -7.67 10.70 2.63
N GLU A 176 -7.24 9.47 2.82
CA GLU A 176 -8.08 8.28 2.76
C GLU A 176 -7.59 7.24 3.79
N LYS A 177 -8.50 6.83 4.65
CA LYS A 177 -8.21 5.87 5.72
C LYS A 177 -8.60 4.43 5.41
N ALA A 178 -9.41 4.20 4.37
CA ALA A 178 -9.91 2.88 4.04
C ALA A 178 -8.76 1.92 3.75
N TYR A 179 -8.81 0.76 4.40
CA TYR A 179 -7.78 -0.27 4.35
C TYR A 179 -6.36 0.21 4.71
N SER A 180 -6.24 1.34 5.44
CA SER A 180 -4.95 1.77 5.98
C SER A 180 -4.41 0.74 6.97
N ARG A 181 -3.16 0.36 6.79
CA ARG A 181 -2.47 -0.58 7.71
C ARG A 181 -2.14 0.08 9.05
N SER A 182 -2.16 1.41 9.12
CA SER A 182 -2.07 2.15 10.39
C SER A 182 -3.26 1.83 11.31
N ILE A 183 -4.46 1.61 10.75
CA ILE A 183 -5.61 1.17 11.53
C ILE A 183 -5.38 -0.23 12.11
N ALA A 184 -4.81 -1.14 11.33
CA ALA A 184 -4.48 -2.49 11.81
C ALA A 184 -3.42 -2.44 12.93
N MET A 185 -2.40 -1.58 12.79
CA MET A 185 -1.38 -1.35 13.82
C MET A 185 -2.00 -0.77 15.09
N ILE A 186 -2.84 0.26 14.97
CA ILE A 186 -3.55 0.87 16.11
C ILE A 186 -4.38 -0.18 16.86
N ARG A 187 -5.15 -1.00 16.14
CA ARG A 187 -5.95 -2.08 16.75
C ARG A 187 -5.07 -3.09 17.48
N LEU A 188 -3.95 -3.49 16.89
CA LEU A 188 -3.02 -4.42 17.49
C LEU A 188 -2.40 -3.84 18.78
N LEU A 189 -1.90 -2.60 18.73
CA LEU A 189 -1.32 -1.91 19.88
C LEU A 189 -2.34 -1.80 21.03
N LYS A 190 -3.56 -1.37 20.75
CA LYS A 190 -4.63 -1.29 21.76
C LYS A 190 -4.96 -2.65 22.36
N LYS A 191 -5.08 -3.70 21.52
CA LYS A 191 -5.31 -5.08 21.99
C LYS A 191 -4.22 -5.57 22.92
N LYS A 192 -2.99 -5.05 22.75
CA LYS A 192 -1.82 -5.37 23.60
C LYS A 192 -1.66 -4.44 24.81
N GLY A 193 -2.62 -3.53 25.05
CA GLY A 193 -2.66 -2.67 26.23
C GLY A 193 -1.85 -1.37 26.12
N TYR A 194 -1.44 -0.97 24.92
CA TYR A 194 -0.75 0.30 24.70
C TYR A 194 -1.73 1.47 24.61
N GLU A 195 -1.32 2.63 25.12
CA GLU A 195 -1.95 3.92 24.87
C GLU A 195 -1.47 4.46 23.54
N VAL A 196 -2.39 4.60 22.57
CA VAL A 196 -2.04 4.92 21.20
C VAL A 196 -2.35 6.38 20.88
N TYR A 197 -1.36 7.05 20.29
CA TYR A 197 -1.43 8.42 19.80
C TYR A 197 -1.27 8.43 18.29
N GLY A 198 -2.03 9.28 17.59
CA GLY A 198 -2.01 9.34 16.13
C GLY A 198 -1.63 10.72 15.61
N LEU A 199 -0.93 10.74 14.46
CA LEU A 199 -0.61 11.98 13.74
C LEU A 199 -0.59 11.72 12.24
N ASP A 200 -1.30 12.57 11.51
CA ASP A 200 -1.22 12.68 10.05
C ASP A 200 -1.65 14.11 9.68
N PRO A 201 -0.84 14.89 8.95
CA PRO A 201 -1.14 16.29 8.65
C PRO A 201 -2.36 16.49 7.76
N LEU A 202 -2.84 15.44 7.11
CA LEU A 202 -4.06 15.49 6.30
C LEU A 202 -5.35 15.52 7.12
N TYR A 203 -5.27 15.26 8.43
CA TYR A 203 -6.42 15.22 9.33
C TYR A 203 -6.28 16.23 10.46
N SER A 204 -7.39 16.87 10.84
CA SER A 204 -7.45 17.67 12.06
C SER A 204 -7.32 16.80 13.31
N LYS A 205 -7.07 17.45 14.47
CA LYS A 205 -7.06 16.76 15.77
C LYS A 205 -8.37 15.99 15.99
N GLU A 206 -9.50 16.63 15.77
CA GLU A 206 -10.84 16.04 15.94
C GLU A 206 -11.06 14.84 15.01
N GLU A 207 -10.64 14.97 13.76
CA GLU A 207 -10.72 13.87 12.79
C GLU A 207 -9.85 12.67 13.21
N ILE A 208 -8.67 12.91 13.77
CA ILE A 208 -7.79 11.84 14.27
C ILE A 208 -8.46 11.12 15.44
N GLU A 209 -8.95 11.87 16.42
CA GLU A 209 -9.58 11.31 17.61
C GLU A 209 -10.86 10.53 17.28
N ASN A 210 -11.71 11.07 16.41
CA ASN A 210 -12.98 10.45 16.03
C ASN A 210 -12.83 9.31 15.02
N ASN A 211 -11.99 9.49 13.98
CA ASN A 211 -11.90 8.52 12.88
C ASN A 211 -11.01 7.32 13.17
N PHE A 212 -9.97 7.51 14.01
CA PHE A 212 -9.00 6.47 14.32
C PHE A 212 -9.10 6.01 15.78
N ASN A 213 -9.93 6.68 16.56
CA ASN A 213 -10.13 6.37 17.99
C ASN A 213 -8.78 6.32 18.73
N VAL A 214 -7.94 7.33 18.57
CA VAL A 214 -6.66 7.52 19.23
C VAL A 214 -6.52 8.95 19.72
N ARG A 215 -5.68 9.22 20.72
CA ARG A 215 -5.36 10.58 21.11
C ARG A 215 -4.49 11.26 20.06
N TYR A 216 -4.63 12.57 19.89
CA TYR A 216 -3.76 13.34 19.00
C TYR A 216 -2.32 13.39 19.54
N LEU A 217 -1.34 13.09 18.70
CA LEU A 217 0.08 13.16 19.02
C LEU A 217 0.60 14.60 18.89
N SER A 218 0.70 15.31 19.99
CA SER A 218 1.26 16.68 20.06
C SER A 218 2.72 16.72 20.52
N ASP A 219 3.12 15.79 21.40
CA ASP A 219 4.45 15.74 22.01
C ASP A 219 5.15 14.40 21.73
N PHE A 220 6.15 14.44 20.88
CA PHE A 220 6.95 13.29 20.48
C PHE A 220 7.85 12.78 21.62
N GLY A 221 8.28 13.70 22.50
CA GLY A 221 9.18 13.40 23.61
C GLY A 221 8.58 12.47 24.66
N LYS A 222 7.25 12.53 24.83
CA LYS A 222 6.51 11.68 25.76
C LYS A 222 6.29 10.25 25.30
N MET A 223 6.50 9.96 24.02
CA MET A 223 6.27 8.62 23.50
C MET A 223 7.41 7.66 23.87
N ASP A 224 7.04 6.47 24.32
CA ASP A 224 7.98 5.38 24.58
C ASP A 224 8.51 4.79 23.27
N ALA A 225 7.64 4.73 22.26
CA ALA A 225 8.02 4.40 20.88
C ALA A 225 7.14 5.17 19.87
N ILE A 226 7.67 5.35 18.67
CA ILE A 226 6.92 5.89 17.53
C ILE A 226 7.12 4.97 16.33
N ILE A 227 6.02 4.68 15.60
CA ILE A 227 6.09 4.03 14.31
C ILE A 227 5.71 5.01 13.20
N VAL A 228 6.57 5.08 12.17
CA VAL A 228 6.36 5.91 10.98
C VAL A 228 5.84 5.02 9.85
N MET A 229 4.55 5.15 9.55
CA MET A 229 3.86 4.33 8.56
C MET A 229 3.91 4.92 7.15
N ASN A 230 4.00 6.25 7.03
CA ASN A 230 4.12 7.01 5.78
C ASN A 230 5.25 8.03 5.89
N LYS A 231 5.87 8.40 4.75
CA LYS A 231 6.87 9.47 4.71
C LYS A 231 6.19 10.82 4.97
N LEU A 232 6.57 11.49 6.03
CA LEU A 232 6.11 12.82 6.43
C LEU A 232 7.34 13.68 6.73
N PRO A 233 8.00 14.24 5.69
CA PRO A 233 9.31 14.89 5.80
C PRO A 233 9.34 16.06 6.80
N GLU A 234 8.21 16.74 7.00
CA GLU A 234 8.05 17.86 7.94
C GLU A 234 8.30 17.45 9.41
N TYR A 235 8.18 16.16 9.73
CA TYR A 235 8.47 15.65 11.07
C TYR A 235 9.86 15.03 11.23
N LYS A 236 10.65 14.95 10.15
CA LYS A 236 11.98 14.32 10.17
C LYS A 236 12.86 14.89 11.29
N GLY A 237 12.94 16.20 11.41
CA GLY A 237 13.77 16.87 12.44
C GLY A 237 13.36 16.53 13.87
N LYS A 238 12.05 16.40 14.16
CA LYS A 238 11.54 15.99 15.48
C LYS A 238 11.86 14.52 15.76
N LEU A 239 11.68 13.65 14.78
CA LEU A 239 11.91 12.21 14.91
C LEU A 239 13.39 11.87 15.04
N MET A 240 14.28 12.61 14.37
CA MET A 240 15.74 12.44 14.50
C MET A 240 16.24 12.63 15.94
N LYS A 241 15.62 13.53 16.72
CA LYS A 241 15.97 13.75 18.14
C LYS A 241 15.69 12.55 19.05
N ILE A 242 14.81 11.66 18.61
CA ILE A 242 14.40 10.45 19.35
C ILE A 242 14.55 9.19 18.49
N LYS A 243 15.48 9.19 17.54
CA LYS A 243 15.67 8.12 16.54
C LYS A 243 15.75 6.71 17.14
N ASN A 244 16.33 6.57 18.35
CA ASN A 244 16.43 5.31 19.07
C ASN A 244 15.08 4.75 19.55
N ARG A 245 14.01 5.54 19.50
CA ARG A 245 12.64 5.14 19.84
C ARG A 245 11.71 5.08 18.62
N VAL A 246 12.27 5.10 17.40
CA VAL A 246 11.46 5.15 16.17
C VAL A 246 11.60 3.87 15.36
N VAL A 247 10.47 3.26 15.03
CA VAL A 247 10.36 2.24 13.98
C VAL A 247 10.04 2.94 12.67
N ASP A 248 11.05 3.11 11.84
CA ASP A 248 10.91 3.79 10.54
C ASP A 248 10.65 2.78 9.42
N VAL A 249 9.38 2.55 9.11
CA VAL A 249 8.94 1.61 8.06
C VAL A 249 9.35 2.09 6.67
N LYS A 250 9.51 3.41 6.50
CA LYS A 250 9.66 4.07 5.19
C LYS A 250 11.06 4.61 4.92
N ASN A 251 12.02 4.34 5.81
CA ASN A 251 13.40 4.86 5.72
C ASN A 251 13.47 6.40 5.56
N MET A 252 12.58 7.10 6.25
CA MET A 252 12.51 8.55 6.19
C MET A 252 13.66 9.23 6.96
N LEU A 253 14.23 8.52 7.94
CA LEU A 253 15.25 9.05 8.85
C LEU A 253 16.70 8.79 8.38
N LYS A 254 16.87 8.22 7.20
CA LYS A 254 18.18 8.14 6.51
C LYS A 254 18.45 9.29 5.59
#